data_c52c20fc29808b666f10ccbc1473ecac
#
_entry.id   c52c20fc29808b666f10ccbc1473ecac
#
_cell.length_a   1.000
_cell.length_b   1.000
_cell.length_c   1.000
_cell.angle_alpha   90.00
_cell.angle_beta   90.00
_cell.angle_gamma   90.00
#
_symmetry.space_group_name_H-M   'P 1'
#
loop_
_entity.id
_entity.type
_entity.pdbx_description
1 polymer ?
#
loop_
_entity_poly.entity_id
_entity_poly.type
_entity_poly.pdbx_seq_one_letter_code
_entity_poly.pdbx_strand_id
1 'polypeptide(L)'
;QSGTPLIFLQNTTGYMVGSAAEHGGAIKHGSKMIQAVANARVPKFTIVVGGSFGAGNYGMCGRGFDPDFIFSWPSARTAVMGGAQAAMVMEMISRGKLERAGVPLGEQAEAGIKAMSEQLKRRLDLESDVLFGTARLWDDGIIDPRETRNVLAQCLAMARDARARVLHPN
;
A
#
# COMPACT_ATOMS: atom_id res chain seq x y z
N GLN A 1 3.17 24.69 -0.22
CA GLN A 1 3.21 26.16 -0.21
C GLN A 1 3.53 26.73 -1.60
N SER A 2 4.41 26.06 -2.38
CA SER A 2 4.79 26.49 -3.73
C SER A 2 3.70 26.28 -4.80
N GLY A 3 2.63 25.57 -4.49
CA GLY A 3 1.61 25.20 -5.49
C GLY A 3 2.01 24.06 -6.44
N THR A 4 3.21 23.49 -6.27
CA THR A 4 3.74 22.41 -7.12
C THR A 4 2.97 21.11 -6.88
N PRO A 5 2.43 20.45 -7.94
CA PRO A 5 1.82 19.13 -7.82
C PRO A 5 2.80 18.09 -7.29
N LEU A 6 2.28 17.10 -6.59
CA LEU A 6 3.05 15.98 -6.05
C LEU A 6 2.76 14.71 -6.84
N ILE A 7 3.81 13.99 -7.21
CA ILE A 7 3.71 12.68 -7.83
C ILE A 7 4.36 11.66 -6.91
N PHE A 8 3.62 10.64 -6.52
CA PHE A 8 4.08 9.54 -5.68
C PHE A 8 4.30 8.30 -6.54
N LEU A 9 5.53 7.82 -6.63
CA LEU A 9 5.85 6.54 -7.24
C LEU A 9 5.95 5.51 -6.11
N GLN A 10 4.90 4.71 -5.96
CA GLN A 10 4.74 3.85 -4.81
C GLN A 10 5.30 2.45 -5.06
N ASN A 11 6.33 2.08 -4.31
CA ASN A 11 6.87 0.73 -4.20
C ASN A 11 7.37 0.54 -2.77
N THR A 12 6.49 0.11 -1.88
CA THR A 12 6.80 -0.03 -0.46
C THR A 12 6.30 -1.36 0.11
N THR A 13 7.12 -1.97 0.94
CA THR A 13 6.78 -3.17 1.72
C THR A 13 6.08 -2.86 3.05
N GLY A 14 5.94 -1.59 3.38
CA GLY A 14 5.41 -1.10 4.64
C GLY A 14 6.47 -0.30 5.43
N TYR A 15 6.12 0.12 6.64
CA TYR A 15 7.07 0.70 7.57
C TYR A 15 7.95 -0.38 8.21
N MET A 16 9.20 -0.01 8.49
CA MET A 16 10.11 -0.85 9.23
C MET A 16 9.58 -1.04 10.66
N VAL A 17 9.57 -2.29 11.13
CA VAL A 17 9.11 -2.68 12.46
C VAL A 17 10.28 -3.20 13.31
N GLY A 18 10.09 -3.22 14.61
CA GLY A 18 11.06 -3.72 15.58
C GLY A 18 11.55 -2.65 16.53
N SER A 19 12.03 -3.06 17.70
CA SER A 19 12.40 -2.16 18.80
C SER A 19 13.44 -1.10 18.40
N ALA A 20 14.42 -1.45 17.60
CA ALA A 20 15.43 -0.52 17.11
C ALA A 20 14.83 0.57 16.21
N ALA A 21 13.94 0.19 15.28
CA ALA A 21 13.25 1.15 14.42
C ALA A 21 12.30 2.06 15.21
N GLU A 22 11.57 1.49 16.18
CA GLU A 22 10.65 2.24 17.04
C GLU A 22 11.39 3.22 17.95
N HIS A 23 12.48 2.79 18.60
CA HIS A 23 13.36 3.68 19.39
C HIS A 23 14.01 4.77 18.53
N GLY A 24 14.32 4.46 17.26
CA GLY A 24 14.80 5.42 16.27
C GLY A 24 13.73 6.42 15.79
N GLY A 25 12.47 6.27 16.25
CA GLY A 25 11.38 7.19 15.96
C GLY A 25 10.67 6.94 14.64
N ALA A 26 10.70 5.71 14.09
CA ALA A 26 10.07 5.36 12.81
C ALA A 26 8.58 5.75 12.76
N ILE A 27 7.81 5.45 13.82
CA ILE A 27 6.38 5.81 13.92
C ILE A 27 6.21 7.34 13.95
N LYS A 28 7.02 8.03 14.71
CA LYS A 28 6.98 9.49 14.85
C LYS A 28 7.32 10.21 13.54
N HIS A 29 8.32 9.72 12.81
CA HIS A 29 8.67 10.26 11.50
C HIS A 29 7.66 9.90 10.42
N GLY A 30 7.13 8.67 10.43
CA GLY A 30 6.06 8.23 9.56
C GLY A 30 4.79 9.06 9.72
N SER A 31 4.40 9.36 10.97
CA SER A 31 3.23 10.21 11.24
C SER A 31 3.39 11.64 10.68
N LYS A 32 4.59 12.21 10.72
CA LYS A 32 4.86 13.53 10.11
C LYS A 32 4.70 13.50 8.59
N MET A 33 5.16 12.43 7.94
CA MET A 33 4.97 12.24 6.49
C MET A 33 3.48 12.14 6.15
N ILE A 34 2.74 11.32 6.89
CA ILE A 34 1.28 11.17 6.72
C ILE A 34 0.57 12.51 6.90
N GLN A 35 0.92 13.28 7.95
CA GLN A 35 0.36 14.61 8.18
C GLN A 35 0.68 15.58 7.04
N ALA A 36 1.89 15.55 6.51
CA ALA A 36 2.28 16.40 5.38
C ALA A 36 1.46 16.07 4.12
N VAL A 37 1.26 14.78 3.82
CA VAL A 37 0.46 14.32 2.68
C VAL A 37 -1.02 14.70 2.87
N ALA A 38 -1.58 14.47 4.07
CA ALA A 38 -2.98 14.77 4.37
C ALA A 38 -3.29 16.27 4.29
N ASN A 39 -2.35 17.13 4.67
CA ASN A 39 -2.53 18.59 4.67
C ASN A 39 -2.08 19.27 3.36
N ALA A 40 -1.49 18.52 2.43
CA ALA A 40 -1.08 19.07 1.14
C ALA A 40 -2.31 19.44 0.30
N ARG A 41 -2.43 20.71 -0.05
CA ARG A 41 -3.54 21.26 -0.86
C ARG A 41 -3.21 21.36 -2.36
N VAL A 42 -2.11 20.77 -2.78
CA VAL A 42 -1.70 20.69 -4.19
C VAL A 42 -2.25 19.43 -4.83
N PRO A 43 -2.34 19.37 -6.18
CA PRO A 43 -2.68 18.12 -6.85
C PRO A 43 -1.75 16.99 -6.44
N LYS A 44 -2.33 15.81 -6.17
CA LYS A 44 -1.60 14.62 -5.77
C LYS A 44 -1.93 13.49 -6.75
N PHE A 45 -0.91 12.90 -7.32
CA PHE A 45 -1.03 11.77 -8.23
C PHE A 45 -0.22 10.60 -7.70
N THR A 46 -0.79 9.42 -7.66
CA THR A 46 -0.11 8.23 -7.18
C THR A 46 -0.03 7.20 -8.31
N ILE A 47 1.17 6.65 -8.52
CA ILE A 47 1.39 5.50 -9.39
C ILE A 47 1.93 4.36 -8.54
N VAL A 48 1.18 3.29 -8.42
CA VAL A 48 1.64 2.06 -7.76
C VAL A 48 2.47 1.28 -8.77
N VAL A 49 3.78 1.40 -8.67
CA VAL A 49 4.73 0.80 -9.62
C VAL A 49 5.17 -0.61 -9.21
N GLY A 50 4.90 -0.99 -7.96
CA GLY A 50 5.27 -2.29 -7.39
C GLY A 50 4.45 -2.58 -6.15
N GLY A 51 5.10 -2.90 -5.03
CA GLY A 51 4.43 -3.15 -3.75
C GLY A 51 3.78 -1.91 -3.13
N SER A 52 2.63 -2.10 -2.54
CA SER A 52 1.92 -1.10 -1.73
C SER A 52 1.32 -1.80 -0.52
N PHE A 53 2.16 -2.06 0.49
CA PHE A 53 1.78 -2.86 1.65
C PHE A 53 1.69 -2.04 2.93
N GLY A 54 0.69 -2.37 3.74
CA GLY A 54 0.52 -1.86 5.09
C GLY A 54 0.38 -0.34 5.18
N ALA A 55 0.80 0.22 6.30
CA ALA A 55 0.70 1.66 6.58
C ALA A 55 1.61 2.55 5.70
N GLY A 56 2.59 1.97 5.01
CA GLY A 56 3.41 2.68 4.02
C GLY A 56 2.58 3.25 2.87
N ASN A 57 1.45 2.59 2.53
CA ASN A 57 0.48 3.10 1.57
C ASN A 57 -0.02 4.51 1.93
N TYR A 58 -0.25 4.79 3.20
CA TYR A 58 -0.72 6.10 3.67
C TYR A 58 0.31 7.20 3.43
N GLY A 59 1.56 6.98 3.84
CA GLY A 59 2.65 7.94 3.64
C GLY A 59 2.95 8.24 2.18
N MET A 60 2.62 7.31 1.28
CA MET A 60 2.80 7.44 -0.17
C MET A 60 1.50 7.82 -0.89
N CYS A 61 0.58 8.48 -0.20
CA CYS A 61 -0.68 8.97 -0.76
C CYS A 61 -1.50 7.89 -1.46
N GLY A 62 -1.75 6.78 -0.77
CA GLY A 62 -2.68 5.75 -1.25
C GLY A 62 -4.13 6.23 -1.25
N ARG A 63 -5.06 5.36 -1.66
CA ARG A 63 -6.47 5.71 -1.88
C ARG A 63 -7.13 6.41 -0.68
N GLY A 64 -6.76 6.05 0.55
CA GLY A 64 -7.29 6.67 1.77
C GLY A 64 -6.91 8.13 1.99
N PHE A 65 -5.96 8.68 1.21
CA PHE A 65 -5.55 10.08 1.25
C PHE A 65 -6.02 10.89 0.04
N ASP A 66 -6.95 10.33 -0.69
CA ASP A 66 -7.70 10.98 -1.76
C ASP A 66 -6.79 11.73 -2.75
N PRO A 67 -5.88 11.00 -3.45
CA PRO A 67 -5.16 11.59 -4.57
C PRO A 67 -6.13 12.00 -5.67
N ASP A 68 -5.81 13.04 -6.46
CA ASP A 68 -6.63 13.43 -7.61
C ASP A 68 -6.74 12.27 -8.61
N PHE A 69 -5.67 11.49 -8.76
CA PHE A 69 -5.67 10.22 -9.52
C PHE A 69 -4.69 9.23 -8.89
N ILE A 70 -5.05 7.95 -8.95
CA ILE A 70 -4.18 6.84 -8.57
C ILE A 70 -4.25 5.75 -9.65
N PHE A 71 -3.11 5.39 -10.20
CA PHE A 71 -3.00 4.33 -11.19
C PHE A 71 -2.05 3.23 -10.72
N SER A 72 -2.23 2.06 -11.28
CA SER A 72 -1.37 0.91 -11.01
C SER A 72 -0.66 0.43 -12.28
N TRP A 73 0.60 0.02 -12.15
CA TRP A 73 1.24 -0.77 -13.20
C TRP A 73 0.79 -2.23 -13.12
N PRO A 74 0.91 -3.02 -14.21
CA PRO A 74 0.52 -4.43 -14.20
C PRO A 74 1.24 -5.28 -13.15
N SER A 75 2.43 -4.85 -12.71
CA SER A 75 3.23 -5.49 -11.65
C SER A 75 2.82 -5.08 -10.24
N ALA A 76 1.88 -4.16 -10.08
CA ALA A 76 1.48 -3.64 -8.77
C ALA A 76 0.83 -4.72 -7.89
N ARG A 77 1.11 -4.63 -6.59
CA ARG A 77 0.54 -5.50 -5.56
C ARG A 77 0.12 -4.64 -4.38
N THR A 78 -1.13 -4.74 -3.98
CA THR A 78 -1.66 -3.95 -2.85
C THR A 78 -2.34 -4.84 -1.84
N ALA A 79 -1.87 -4.82 -0.59
CA ALA A 79 -2.49 -5.54 0.52
C ALA A 79 -2.05 -4.94 1.87
N VAL A 80 -2.70 -5.39 2.95
CA VAL A 80 -2.29 -5.04 4.31
C VAL A 80 -0.88 -5.57 4.62
N MET A 81 -0.54 -6.75 4.09
CA MET A 81 0.74 -7.42 4.30
C MET A 81 1.03 -8.33 3.12
N GLY A 82 2.28 -8.52 2.75
CA GLY A 82 2.68 -9.51 1.75
C GLY A 82 2.35 -10.93 2.21
N GLY A 83 1.94 -11.80 1.27
CA GLY A 83 1.51 -13.16 1.59
C GLY A 83 2.55 -13.98 2.35
N ALA A 84 3.83 -13.87 1.99
CA ALA A 84 4.93 -14.57 2.67
C ALA A 84 5.10 -14.10 4.13
N GLN A 85 5.02 -12.79 4.39
CA GLN A 85 5.11 -12.23 5.73
C GLN A 85 3.91 -12.65 6.58
N ALA A 86 2.71 -12.64 6.01
CA ALA A 86 1.50 -13.06 6.71
C ALA A 86 1.55 -14.55 7.08
N ALA A 87 2.04 -15.41 6.19
CA ALA A 87 2.26 -16.84 6.46
C ALA A 87 3.22 -17.05 7.63
N MET A 88 4.35 -16.35 7.63
CA MET A 88 5.36 -16.42 8.70
C MET A 88 4.77 -15.96 10.05
N VAL A 89 4.02 -14.87 10.08
CA VAL A 89 3.35 -14.38 11.29
C VAL A 89 2.31 -15.39 11.79
N MET A 90 1.53 -15.99 10.89
CA MET A 90 0.54 -17.03 11.24
C MET A 90 1.21 -18.24 11.87
N GLU A 91 2.30 -18.73 11.30
CA GLU A 91 3.07 -19.84 11.87
C GLU A 91 3.59 -19.52 13.27
N MET A 92 4.20 -18.35 13.45
CA MET A 92 4.72 -17.89 14.74
C MET A 92 3.62 -17.83 15.81
N ILE A 93 2.47 -17.24 15.48
CA ILE A 93 1.33 -17.15 16.40
C ILE A 93 0.78 -18.54 16.74
N SER A 94 0.66 -19.42 15.75
CA SER A 94 0.11 -20.75 15.95
C SER A 94 1.01 -21.61 16.83
N ARG A 95 2.32 -21.59 16.59
CA ARG A 95 3.31 -22.28 17.43
C ARG A 95 3.31 -21.73 18.86
N GLY A 96 3.32 -20.42 19.04
CA GLY A 96 3.28 -19.80 20.37
C GLY A 96 1.97 -20.05 21.13
N LYS A 97 0.85 -20.31 20.45
CA LYS A 97 -0.40 -20.73 21.10
C LYS A 97 -0.29 -22.15 21.64
N LEU A 98 0.25 -23.08 20.85
CA LEU A 98 0.43 -24.49 21.27
C LEU A 98 1.42 -24.59 22.44
N GLU A 99 2.51 -23.86 22.37
CA GLU A 99 3.52 -23.80 23.43
C GLU A 99 2.91 -23.31 24.76
N ARG A 100 2.14 -22.21 24.72
CA ARG A 100 1.43 -21.68 25.91
C ARG A 100 0.36 -22.63 26.45
N ALA A 101 -0.24 -23.45 25.59
CA ALA A 101 -1.21 -24.46 25.98
C ALA A 101 -0.56 -25.78 26.50
N GLY A 102 0.76 -25.85 26.50
CA GLY A 102 1.48 -27.07 26.89
C GLY A 102 1.26 -28.24 25.92
N VAL A 103 0.82 -27.96 24.68
CA VAL A 103 0.57 -29.00 23.68
C VAL A 103 1.86 -29.21 22.88
N PRO A 104 2.42 -30.43 22.87
CA PRO A 104 3.64 -30.71 22.11
C PRO A 104 3.41 -30.53 20.60
N LEU A 105 4.36 -29.89 19.92
CA LEU A 105 4.40 -29.77 18.46
C LEU A 105 4.72 -31.14 17.84
N GLY A 106 3.69 -31.95 17.60
CA GLY A 106 3.81 -33.18 16.83
C GLY A 106 3.74 -32.92 15.32
N GLU A 107 4.19 -33.89 14.53
CA GLU A 107 4.21 -33.79 13.04
C GLU A 107 2.85 -33.37 12.44
N GLN A 108 1.75 -33.87 13.00
CA GLN A 108 0.41 -33.53 12.52
C GLN A 108 0.03 -32.06 12.79
N ALA A 109 0.42 -31.51 13.94
CA ALA A 109 0.20 -30.11 14.27
C ALA A 109 1.05 -29.19 13.37
N GLU A 110 2.32 -29.55 13.14
CA GLU A 110 3.18 -28.81 12.22
C GLU A 110 2.65 -28.82 10.78
N ALA A 111 2.22 -29.98 10.28
CA ALA A 111 1.60 -30.09 8.97
C ALA A 111 0.34 -29.22 8.84
N GLY A 112 -0.49 -29.18 9.88
CA GLY A 112 -1.68 -28.32 9.93
C GLY A 112 -1.35 -26.83 9.90
N ILE A 113 -0.37 -26.39 10.69
CA ILE A 113 0.10 -25.00 10.70
C ILE A 113 0.63 -24.60 9.32
N LYS A 114 1.44 -25.45 8.71
CA LYS A 114 2.00 -25.20 7.38
C LYS A 114 0.93 -25.12 6.30
N ALA A 115 -0.05 -26.02 6.34
CA ALA A 115 -1.17 -25.99 5.40
C ALA A 115 -1.99 -24.68 5.51
N MET A 116 -2.27 -24.23 6.74
CA MET A 116 -2.96 -22.96 6.99
C MET A 116 -2.15 -21.74 6.51
N SER A 117 -0.85 -21.72 6.78
CA SER A 117 0.01 -20.62 6.38
C SER A 117 0.12 -20.51 4.85
N GLU A 118 0.25 -21.63 4.16
CA GLU A 118 0.27 -21.69 2.70
C GLU A 118 -1.08 -21.29 2.08
N GLN A 119 -2.19 -21.66 2.69
CA GLN A 119 -3.51 -21.23 2.25
C GLN A 119 -3.68 -19.73 2.41
N LEU A 120 -3.27 -19.16 3.55
CA LEU A 120 -3.31 -17.70 3.78
C LEU A 120 -2.43 -16.96 2.78
N LYS A 121 -1.21 -17.47 2.55
CA LYS A 121 -0.30 -16.89 1.56
C LYS A 121 -0.94 -16.83 0.17
N ARG A 122 -1.47 -17.96 -0.32
CA ARG A 122 -2.12 -18.02 -1.64
C ARG A 122 -3.28 -17.05 -1.76
N ARG A 123 -4.10 -16.96 -0.71
CA ARG A 123 -5.23 -16.02 -0.67
C ARG A 123 -4.75 -14.58 -0.78
N LEU A 124 -3.77 -14.18 0.03
CA LEU A 124 -3.25 -12.81 0.02
C LEU A 124 -2.52 -12.49 -1.28
N ASP A 125 -1.80 -13.44 -1.88
CA ASP A 125 -1.17 -13.26 -3.18
C ASP A 125 -2.21 -13.00 -4.29
N LEU A 126 -3.35 -13.70 -4.27
CA LEU A 126 -4.47 -13.47 -5.19
C LEU A 126 -5.16 -12.12 -4.92
N GLU A 127 -5.46 -11.82 -3.65
CA GLU A 127 -6.16 -10.59 -3.28
C GLU A 127 -5.28 -9.34 -3.43
N SER A 128 -3.96 -9.48 -3.48
CA SER A 128 -3.04 -8.38 -3.74
C SER A 128 -2.85 -8.06 -5.22
N ASP A 129 -3.36 -8.91 -6.11
CA ASP A 129 -3.20 -8.72 -7.55
C ASP A 129 -3.83 -7.42 -8.03
N VAL A 130 -3.20 -6.77 -9.01
CA VAL A 130 -3.65 -5.50 -9.55
C VAL A 130 -5.08 -5.58 -10.09
N LEU A 131 -5.45 -6.66 -10.77
CA LEU A 131 -6.80 -6.85 -11.30
C LEU A 131 -7.84 -6.96 -10.18
N PHE A 132 -7.46 -7.61 -9.06
CA PHE A 132 -8.33 -7.70 -7.89
C PHE A 132 -8.62 -6.32 -7.29
N GLY A 133 -7.63 -5.46 -7.22
CA GLY A 133 -7.75 -4.09 -6.69
C GLY A 133 -8.55 -3.19 -7.63
N THR A 134 -8.20 -3.17 -8.92
CA THR A 134 -8.89 -2.36 -9.93
C THR A 134 -10.36 -2.72 -10.05
N ALA A 135 -10.70 -4.02 -10.03
CA ALA A 135 -12.09 -4.48 -10.01
C ALA A 135 -12.90 -3.98 -8.80
N ARG A 136 -12.23 -3.50 -7.75
CA ARG A 136 -12.82 -2.93 -6.53
C ARG A 136 -12.67 -1.42 -6.43
N LEU A 137 -12.23 -0.79 -7.49
CA LEU A 137 -12.02 0.66 -7.57
C LEU A 137 -10.99 1.18 -6.54
N TRP A 138 -9.96 0.37 -6.23
CA TRP A 138 -8.85 0.80 -5.38
C TRP A 138 -7.89 1.73 -6.12
N ASP A 139 -7.94 1.72 -7.44
CA ASP A 139 -7.27 2.66 -8.32
C ASP A 139 -8.23 3.15 -9.42
N ASP A 140 -7.78 4.11 -10.21
CA ASP A 140 -8.52 4.67 -11.33
C ASP A 140 -8.21 3.95 -12.64
N GLY A 141 -7.35 2.94 -12.59
CA GLY A 141 -7.06 2.03 -13.70
C GLY A 141 -5.61 1.53 -13.73
N ILE A 142 -5.40 0.53 -14.58
CA ILE A 142 -4.08 -0.04 -14.84
C ILE A 142 -3.52 0.65 -16.09
N ILE A 143 -2.29 1.13 -16.00
CA ILE A 143 -1.62 1.80 -17.10
C ILE A 143 -0.34 1.06 -17.52
N ASP A 144 -0.04 1.10 -18.81
CA ASP A 144 1.26 0.65 -19.31
C ASP A 144 2.36 1.55 -18.72
N PRO A 145 3.45 0.98 -18.14
CA PRO A 145 4.57 1.77 -17.63
C PRO A 145 5.12 2.79 -18.64
N ARG A 146 5.08 2.47 -19.93
CA ARG A 146 5.56 3.34 -21.02
C ARG A 146 4.66 4.57 -21.23
N GLU A 147 3.37 4.46 -20.87
CA GLU A 147 2.39 5.54 -21.00
C GLU A 147 2.31 6.42 -19.74
N THR A 148 3.03 6.10 -18.67
CA THR A 148 2.96 6.82 -17.40
C THR A 148 3.13 8.33 -17.57
N ARG A 149 4.08 8.77 -18.39
CA ARG A 149 4.32 10.19 -18.66
C ARG A 149 3.12 10.86 -19.35
N ASN A 150 2.55 10.21 -20.36
CA ASN A 150 1.42 10.75 -21.13
C ASN A 150 0.17 10.87 -20.25
N VAL A 151 -0.11 9.81 -19.47
CA VAL A 151 -1.23 9.79 -18.51
C VAL A 151 -1.07 10.89 -17.46
N LEU A 152 0.10 11.02 -16.84
CA LEU A 152 0.37 12.07 -15.86
C LEU A 152 0.26 13.48 -16.46
N ALA A 153 0.69 13.69 -17.70
CA ALA A 153 0.56 14.98 -18.38
C ALA A 153 -0.91 15.38 -18.56
N GLN A 154 -1.76 14.43 -18.95
CA GLN A 154 -3.21 14.63 -19.05
C GLN A 154 -3.84 14.93 -17.69
N CYS A 155 -3.52 14.15 -16.66
CA CYS A 155 -4.02 14.37 -15.31
C CYS A 155 -3.62 15.73 -14.75
N LEU A 156 -2.37 16.16 -14.98
CA LEU A 156 -1.89 17.50 -14.60
C LEU A 156 -2.66 18.61 -15.31
N ALA A 157 -2.96 18.46 -16.60
CA ALA A 157 -3.77 19.42 -17.35
C ALA A 157 -5.18 19.51 -16.76
N MET A 158 -5.84 18.37 -16.53
CA MET A 158 -7.18 18.34 -15.92
C MET A 158 -7.21 18.97 -14.53
N ALA A 159 -6.25 18.66 -13.67
CA ALA A 159 -6.18 19.23 -12.33
C ALA A 159 -5.93 20.75 -12.34
N ARG A 160 -5.12 21.24 -13.29
CA ARG A 160 -4.89 22.68 -13.50
C ARG A 160 -6.17 23.39 -13.94
N ASP A 161 -6.89 22.82 -14.91
CA ASP A 161 -8.11 23.42 -15.43
C ASP A 161 -9.24 23.43 -14.38
N ALA A 162 -9.37 22.35 -13.58
CA ALA A 162 -10.32 22.30 -12.48
C ALA A 162 -10.04 23.40 -11.44
N ARG A 163 -8.78 23.65 -11.10
CA ARG A 163 -8.41 24.73 -10.16
C ARG A 163 -8.62 26.12 -10.73
N ALA A 164 -8.34 26.33 -12.01
CA ALA A 164 -8.59 27.60 -12.66
C ALA A 164 -10.09 27.98 -12.62
N ARG A 165 -10.99 27.01 -12.78
CA ARG A 165 -12.45 27.22 -12.68
C ARG A 165 -12.90 27.58 -11.27
N VAL A 166 -12.27 27.03 -10.23
CA VAL A 166 -12.58 27.37 -8.83
C VAL A 166 -12.15 28.81 -8.49
N LEU A 167 -11.02 29.25 -9.07
CA LEU A 167 -10.49 30.61 -8.84
C LEU A 167 -11.21 31.68 -9.66
N HIS A 168 -11.80 31.31 -10.78
CA HIS A 168 -12.53 32.19 -11.70
C HIS A 168 -13.89 31.57 -12.07
N PRO A 169 -14.84 31.51 -11.13
CA PRO A 169 -16.20 31.05 -11.42
C PRO A 169 -16.83 32.11 -12.38
N ASN A 170 -17.37 31.62 -13.51
CA ASN A 170 -18.12 32.48 -14.45
C ASN A 170 -19.41 33.01 -13.81
#